data_3782ec83f3f10f50660312e2f7543b26
#
_entry.id   3782ec83f3f10f50660312e2f7543b26
#
_cell.length_a   1.000
_cell.length_b   1.000
_cell.length_c   1.000
_cell.angle_alpha   90.00
_cell.angle_beta   90.00
_cell.angle_gamma   90.00
#
_symmetry.space_group_name_H-M   'P 1'
#
loop_
_entity.id
_entity.type
_entity.pdbx_description
1 polymer ?
#
loop_
_entity_poly.entity_id
_entity_poly.type
_entity_poly.pdbx_seq_one_letter_code
_entity_poly.pdbx_strand_id
1 'polypeptide(L)'
;LHLGNYLGAIVNFVKLQDTHNCIYCVVDMHAITPAIDVWGGPAELTRNTREVAAAFIASGIDPKKHIVFNQSQVAEVAELTWIFNCVARIGWLNRMTQFKEKAGKDRENASVGLYDYPVLMAADILVYRATHVPVGEDQKQHLELSRDIAQKFNNDFADSIRSNGFADGQYFPLPEPLITGPATRVMSLRDGTKKMSKSDASDNSRINLTDDADTIAQKIRKAKTDPEPLPSEEKGLESRPEADNLVGIYAALAGISKQDVLRDFGGGQFSSFKNALVDVCVAKLSPIASEMKKLVADPGHVDAILVDGANRARAIADETMRKTKDIVGFIRQA
;
A
#
# COMPACT_ATOMS: atom_id res chain seq x y z
N LEU A 1 10.25 -5.26 0.89
CA LEU A 1 9.13 -5.44 -0.06
C LEU A 1 9.37 -6.62 -0.99
N HIS A 2 8.32 -7.24 -1.50
CA HIS A 2 8.35 -8.41 -2.36
C HIS A 2 7.43 -8.25 -3.59
N LEU A 3 7.53 -9.20 -4.54
CA LEU A 3 6.76 -9.20 -5.79
C LEU A 3 5.25 -9.01 -5.58
N GLY A 4 4.69 -9.55 -4.50
CA GLY A 4 3.26 -9.37 -4.18
C GLY A 4 2.90 -7.92 -3.87
N ASN A 5 3.80 -7.14 -3.24
CA ASN A 5 3.59 -5.70 -3.03
C ASN A 5 3.72 -4.94 -4.35
N TYR A 6 4.68 -5.32 -5.19
CA TYR A 6 4.90 -4.69 -6.49
C TYR A 6 3.70 -4.87 -7.42
N LEU A 7 3.28 -6.11 -7.67
CA LEU A 7 2.16 -6.42 -8.58
C LEU A 7 0.79 -6.07 -7.98
N GLY A 8 0.66 -6.14 -6.65
CA GLY A 8 -0.60 -5.86 -5.97
C GLY A 8 -0.91 -4.37 -5.79
N ALA A 9 0.12 -3.50 -5.76
CA ALA A 9 -0.07 -2.08 -5.47
C ALA A 9 0.83 -1.17 -6.31
N ILE A 10 2.17 -1.35 -6.25
CA ILE A 10 3.11 -0.35 -6.76
C ILE A 10 2.98 -0.14 -8.27
N VAL A 11 2.78 -1.20 -9.06
CA VAL A 11 2.55 -1.10 -10.53
C VAL A 11 1.36 -0.19 -10.84
N ASN A 12 0.29 -0.27 -10.06
CA ASN A 12 -0.88 0.56 -10.24
C ASN A 12 -0.60 2.02 -9.81
N PHE A 13 0.16 2.22 -8.73
CA PHE A 13 0.60 3.55 -8.31
C PHE A 13 1.42 4.26 -9.39
N VAL A 14 2.33 3.52 -10.04
CA VAL A 14 3.12 4.06 -11.15
C VAL A 14 2.25 4.51 -12.33
N LYS A 15 1.23 3.71 -12.70
CA LYS A 15 0.31 4.05 -13.79
C LYS A 15 -0.57 5.28 -13.49
N LEU A 16 -0.91 5.51 -12.24
CA LEU A 16 -1.75 6.64 -11.84
C LEU A 16 -1.08 8.00 -12.04
N GLN A 17 0.24 8.03 -12.09
CA GLN A 17 1.01 9.27 -12.29
C GLN A 17 0.69 9.96 -13.63
N ASP A 18 0.28 9.20 -14.64
CA ASP A 18 0.00 9.73 -15.97
C ASP A 18 -1.33 10.52 -16.02
N THR A 19 -2.22 10.30 -15.05
CA THR A 19 -3.58 10.82 -15.08
C THR A 19 -4.00 11.59 -13.83
N HIS A 20 -3.22 11.50 -12.74
CA HIS A 20 -3.56 12.08 -11.45
C HIS A 20 -2.38 12.82 -10.82
N ASN A 21 -2.69 13.84 -10.01
CA ASN A 21 -1.73 14.41 -9.08
C ASN A 21 -1.64 13.49 -7.87
N CYS A 22 -0.56 12.75 -7.74
CA CYS A 22 -0.44 11.70 -6.74
C CYS A 22 0.34 12.17 -5.51
N ILE A 23 -0.10 11.70 -4.33
CA ILE A 23 0.57 11.85 -3.05
C ILE A 23 0.84 10.44 -2.51
N TYR A 24 2.10 10.08 -2.37
CA TYR A 24 2.55 8.77 -1.90
C TYR A 24 3.16 8.90 -0.51
N CYS A 25 2.49 8.30 0.47
CA CYS A 25 2.89 8.35 1.86
C CYS A 25 3.52 7.04 2.31
N VAL A 26 4.72 7.08 2.85
CA VAL A 26 5.30 5.97 3.61
C VAL A 26 4.79 6.07 5.05
N VAL A 27 3.90 5.16 5.41
CA VAL A 27 3.06 5.25 6.63
C VAL A 27 3.76 4.72 7.87
N ASP A 28 4.83 5.39 8.30
CA ASP A 28 5.66 5.01 9.44
C ASP A 28 4.94 5.12 10.79
N MET A 29 3.95 5.99 10.95
CA MET A 29 3.10 6.03 12.15
C MET A 29 2.17 4.83 12.25
N HIS A 30 1.63 4.33 11.13
CA HIS A 30 0.87 3.08 11.13
C HIS A 30 1.75 1.87 11.46
N ALA A 31 3.02 1.91 11.08
CA ALA A 31 3.94 0.82 11.32
C ALA A 31 4.19 0.53 12.80
N ILE A 32 4.02 1.52 13.69
CA ILE A 32 4.26 1.38 15.13
C ILE A 32 3.00 1.01 15.92
N THR A 33 1.85 0.81 15.28
CA THR A 33 0.59 0.45 15.96
C THR A 33 0.61 -0.94 16.61
N PRO A 34 1.31 -1.98 16.07
CA PRO A 34 1.51 -3.25 16.77
C PRO A 34 2.53 -3.13 17.91
N ALA A 35 2.73 -4.21 18.66
CA ALA A 35 3.77 -4.29 19.69
C ALA A 35 5.18 -4.16 19.07
N ILE A 36 6.13 -3.64 19.87
CA ILE A 36 7.49 -3.28 19.41
C ILE A 36 8.27 -4.47 18.84
N ASP A 37 8.06 -5.67 19.34
CA ASP A 37 8.66 -6.91 18.85
C ASP A 37 8.14 -7.30 17.44
N VAL A 38 6.96 -6.80 17.05
CA VAL A 38 6.38 -7.02 15.73
C VAL A 38 7.00 -6.10 14.68
N TRP A 39 7.20 -4.81 15.00
CA TRP A 39 7.77 -3.85 14.04
C TRP A 39 9.30 -3.70 14.14
N GLY A 40 9.95 -4.33 15.12
CA GLY A 40 11.38 -4.51 15.20
C GLY A 40 12.18 -3.35 15.81
N GLY A 41 11.51 -2.33 16.32
CA GLY A 41 12.12 -1.20 17.00
C GLY A 41 12.62 -0.07 16.10
N PRO A 42 13.17 1.02 16.70
CA PRO A 42 13.44 2.29 15.98
C PRO A 42 14.39 2.16 14.78
N ALA A 43 15.47 1.39 14.91
CA ALA A 43 16.43 1.22 13.82
C ALA A 43 15.82 0.48 12.62
N GLU A 44 14.98 -0.52 12.89
CA GLU A 44 14.24 -1.26 11.86
C GLU A 44 13.22 -0.35 11.16
N LEU A 45 12.48 0.47 11.92
CA LEU A 45 11.53 1.42 11.36
C LEU A 45 12.20 2.38 10.40
N THR A 46 13.30 3.02 10.82
CA THR A 46 14.06 3.95 9.98
C THR A 46 14.55 3.28 8.70
N ARG A 47 15.12 2.07 8.80
CA ARG A 47 15.56 1.31 7.64
C ARG A 47 14.42 0.97 6.69
N ASN A 48 13.30 0.46 7.23
CA ASN A 48 12.14 0.07 6.43
C ASN A 48 11.47 1.28 5.76
N THR A 49 11.41 2.43 6.41
CA THR A 49 10.88 3.67 5.82
C THR A 49 11.68 4.08 4.58
N ARG A 50 13.01 4.08 4.67
CA ARG A 50 13.89 4.36 3.52
C ARG A 50 13.78 3.30 2.43
N GLU A 51 13.70 2.02 2.80
CA GLU A 51 13.55 0.91 1.83
C GLU A 51 12.23 1.01 1.06
N VAL A 52 11.12 1.37 1.71
CA VAL A 52 9.83 1.56 1.05
C VAL A 52 9.88 2.76 0.09
N ALA A 53 10.45 3.88 0.51
CA ALA A 53 10.63 5.04 -0.36
C ALA A 53 11.51 4.70 -1.57
N ALA A 54 12.64 4.01 -1.35
CA ALA A 54 13.52 3.54 -2.42
C ALA A 54 12.79 2.61 -3.39
N ALA A 55 11.93 1.72 -2.90
CA ALA A 55 11.14 0.82 -3.75
C ALA A 55 10.11 1.58 -4.60
N PHE A 56 9.47 2.61 -4.07
CA PHE A 56 8.56 3.47 -4.84
C PHE A 56 9.32 4.14 -5.99
N ILE A 57 10.44 4.77 -5.70
CA ILE A 57 11.25 5.50 -6.69
C ILE A 57 11.84 4.53 -7.73
N ALA A 58 12.44 3.43 -7.29
CA ALA A 58 13.03 2.41 -8.17
C ALA A 58 11.99 1.75 -9.07
N SER A 59 10.74 1.67 -8.64
CA SER A 59 9.63 1.13 -9.43
C SER A 59 9.07 2.11 -10.45
N GLY A 60 9.51 3.39 -10.45
CA GLY A 60 9.13 4.39 -11.43
C GLY A 60 8.24 5.52 -10.91
N ILE A 61 8.05 5.65 -9.59
CA ILE A 61 7.41 6.85 -9.04
C ILE A 61 8.39 8.02 -9.14
N ASP A 62 7.96 9.11 -9.79
CA ASP A 62 8.75 10.32 -10.00
C ASP A 62 8.53 11.32 -8.85
N PRO A 63 9.48 11.44 -7.89
CA PRO A 63 9.32 12.32 -6.73
C PRO A 63 9.40 13.82 -7.09
N LYS A 64 9.88 14.16 -8.30
CA LYS A 64 9.91 15.56 -8.75
C LYS A 64 8.53 16.04 -9.22
N LYS A 65 7.75 15.14 -9.83
CA LYS A 65 6.41 15.46 -10.32
C LYS A 65 5.35 15.24 -9.25
N HIS A 66 5.50 14.19 -8.46
CA HIS A 66 4.55 13.75 -7.44
C HIS A 66 5.15 13.88 -6.04
N ILE A 67 4.31 13.87 -5.01
CA ILE A 67 4.76 13.99 -3.63
C ILE A 67 5.06 12.58 -3.09
N VAL A 68 6.30 12.38 -2.61
CA VAL A 68 6.72 11.16 -1.91
C VAL A 68 7.31 11.56 -0.57
N PHE A 69 6.72 11.14 0.53
CA PHE A 69 7.15 11.54 1.88
C PHE A 69 6.85 10.43 2.89
N ASN A 70 7.35 10.55 4.11
CA ASN A 70 6.95 9.70 5.22
C ASN A 70 6.04 10.47 6.19
N GLN A 71 5.02 9.78 6.67
CA GLN A 71 3.88 10.31 7.42
C GLN A 71 4.28 11.14 8.64
N SER A 72 5.24 10.66 9.43
CA SER A 72 5.68 11.32 10.67
C SER A 72 6.30 12.71 10.47
N GLN A 73 6.67 13.08 9.25
CA GLN A 73 7.16 14.43 8.94
C GLN A 73 6.05 15.45 8.75
N VAL A 74 4.77 15.04 8.71
CA VAL A 74 3.61 15.93 8.56
C VAL A 74 2.73 15.82 9.81
N ALA A 75 3.01 16.66 10.81
CA ALA A 75 2.38 16.62 12.13
C ALA A 75 0.87 16.87 12.08
N GLU A 76 0.40 17.59 11.07
CA GLU A 76 -1.00 17.92 10.79
C GLU A 76 -1.89 16.68 10.68
N VAL A 77 -1.35 15.55 10.23
CA VAL A 77 -2.05 14.25 10.20
C VAL A 77 -2.46 13.82 11.61
N ALA A 78 -1.52 13.87 12.57
CA ALA A 78 -1.82 13.50 13.95
C ALA A 78 -2.79 14.48 14.62
N GLU A 79 -2.68 15.77 14.32
CA GLU A 79 -3.59 16.79 14.84
C GLU A 79 -5.00 16.59 14.29
N LEU A 80 -5.15 16.32 12.99
CA LEU A 80 -6.46 16.02 12.38
C LEU A 80 -7.04 14.72 12.93
N THR A 81 -6.21 13.73 13.19
CA THR A 81 -6.63 12.47 13.82
C THR A 81 -7.30 12.73 15.16
N TRP A 82 -6.74 13.62 16.00
CA TRP A 82 -7.38 13.98 17.27
C TRP A 82 -8.76 14.61 17.07
N ILE A 83 -8.91 15.54 16.13
CA ILE A 83 -10.19 16.16 15.82
C ILE A 83 -11.18 15.08 15.33
N PHE A 84 -10.75 14.19 14.46
CA PHE A 84 -11.61 13.12 13.94
C PHE A 84 -11.97 12.06 14.99
N ASN A 85 -11.13 11.84 15.99
CA ASN A 85 -11.46 11.01 17.15
C ASN A 85 -12.64 11.59 17.96
N CYS A 86 -12.80 12.93 17.96
CA CYS A 86 -13.93 13.59 18.56
C CYS A 86 -15.20 13.58 17.68
N VAL A 87 -15.08 13.24 16.40
CA VAL A 87 -16.19 13.13 15.44
C VAL A 87 -16.63 11.67 15.24
N ALA A 88 -15.68 10.75 15.11
CA ALA A 88 -15.91 9.34 14.89
C ALA A 88 -16.66 8.69 16.07
N ARG A 89 -17.33 7.58 15.79
CA ARG A 89 -18.11 6.87 16.83
C ARG A 89 -17.43 5.55 17.17
N ILE A 90 -17.34 5.24 18.46
CA ILE A 90 -16.81 3.96 18.95
C ILE A 90 -17.51 2.76 18.27
N GLY A 91 -18.83 2.86 18.04
CA GLY A 91 -19.59 1.81 17.34
C GLY A 91 -19.14 1.57 15.89
N TRP A 92 -18.56 2.56 15.20
CA TRP A 92 -17.98 2.38 13.88
C TRP A 92 -16.67 1.60 13.95
N LEU A 93 -15.78 1.97 14.89
CA LEU A 93 -14.49 1.29 15.09
C LEU A 93 -14.69 -0.15 15.58
N ASN A 94 -15.70 -0.41 16.43
CA ASN A 94 -16.03 -1.76 16.87
C ASN A 94 -16.45 -2.71 15.73
N ARG A 95 -16.92 -2.18 14.60
CA ARG A 95 -17.29 -2.97 13.42
C ARG A 95 -16.10 -3.29 12.52
N MET A 96 -14.95 -2.60 12.70
CA MET A 96 -13.76 -2.83 11.90
C MET A 96 -13.22 -4.25 12.14
N THR A 97 -13.12 -5.02 11.05
CA THR A 97 -12.72 -6.43 11.12
C THR A 97 -11.24 -6.60 11.45
N GLN A 98 -10.40 -5.72 10.96
CA GLN A 98 -8.94 -5.83 11.12
C GLN A 98 -8.46 -5.67 12.58
N PHE A 99 -9.14 -4.86 13.40
CA PHE A 99 -8.82 -4.82 14.83
C PHE A 99 -9.04 -6.19 15.48
N LYS A 100 -10.16 -6.84 15.15
CA LYS A 100 -10.51 -8.16 15.70
C LYS A 100 -9.50 -9.23 15.30
N GLU A 101 -9.00 -9.16 14.07
CA GLU A 101 -8.00 -10.10 13.53
C GLU A 101 -6.62 -9.87 14.16
N LYS A 102 -6.15 -8.61 14.22
CA LYS A 102 -4.80 -8.26 14.68
C LYS A 102 -4.65 -8.32 16.21
N ALA A 103 -5.66 -7.90 16.96
CA ALA A 103 -5.64 -7.98 18.43
C ALA A 103 -5.79 -9.44 18.94
N GLY A 104 -6.32 -10.35 18.10
CA GLY A 104 -6.47 -11.75 18.47
C GLY A 104 -7.30 -11.98 19.72
N LYS A 105 -6.82 -12.90 20.59
CA LYS A 105 -7.47 -13.22 21.86
C LYS A 105 -7.10 -12.27 23.00
N ASP A 106 -5.97 -11.57 22.88
CA ASP A 106 -5.39 -10.71 23.91
C ASP A 106 -5.68 -9.21 23.63
N ARG A 107 -6.96 -8.87 23.55
CA ARG A 107 -7.40 -7.52 23.22
C ARG A 107 -7.06 -6.48 24.29
N GLU A 108 -6.93 -6.91 25.55
CA GLU A 108 -6.65 -6.01 26.67
C GLU A 108 -5.22 -5.47 26.62
N ASN A 109 -4.30 -6.21 25.99
CA ASN A 109 -2.91 -5.80 25.79
C ASN A 109 -2.65 -5.13 24.42
N ALA A 110 -3.69 -5.02 23.57
CA ALA A 110 -3.57 -4.30 22.31
C ALA A 110 -3.37 -2.80 22.56
N SER A 111 -2.50 -2.15 21.77
CA SER A 111 -2.31 -0.71 21.88
C SER A 111 -3.58 0.05 21.46
N VAL A 112 -3.81 1.23 22.05
CA VAL A 112 -4.89 2.13 21.62
C VAL A 112 -4.72 2.49 20.12
N GLY A 113 -3.47 2.68 19.67
CA GLY A 113 -3.18 2.95 18.27
C GLY A 113 -3.64 1.83 17.32
N LEU A 114 -3.61 0.56 17.75
CA LEU A 114 -4.15 -0.55 16.96
C LEU A 114 -5.68 -0.49 16.81
N TYR A 115 -6.38 0.08 17.80
CA TYR A 115 -7.81 0.32 17.73
C TYR A 115 -8.15 1.56 16.90
N ASP A 116 -7.32 2.60 16.98
CA ASP A 116 -7.56 3.94 16.48
C ASP A 116 -6.99 4.20 15.06
N TYR A 117 -6.07 3.35 14.56
CA TYR A 117 -5.44 3.58 13.26
C TYR A 117 -6.40 3.79 12.08
N PRO A 118 -7.66 3.29 12.06
CA PRO A 118 -8.59 3.63 10.98
C PRO A 118 -8.96 5.12 10.94
N VAL A 119 -8.95 5.81 12.09
CA VAL A 119 -9.15 7.26 12.16
C VAL A 119 -7.90 7.99 11.68
N LEU A 120 -6.70 7.51 12.03
CA LEU A 120 -5.44 8.01 11.48
C LEU A 120 -5.42 7.87 9.95
N MET A 121 -5.87 6.74 9.40
CA MET A 121 -5.98 6.56 7.94
C MET A 121 -6.98 7.55 7.31
N ALA A 122 -8.10 7.84 7.96
CA ALA A 122 -9.02 8.86 7.48
C ALA A 122 -8.35 10.25 7.46
N ALA A 123 -7.54 10.57 8.47
CA ALA A 123 -6.77 11.81 8.50
C ALA A 123 -5.71 11.87 7.39
N ASP A 124 -4.99 10.76 7.10
CA ASP A 124 -4.04 10.66 5.97
C ASP A 124 -4.68 11.01 4.62
N ILE A 125 -5.95 10.70 4.44
CA ILE A 125 -6.69 10.94 3.21
C ILE A 125 -7.23 12.39 3.19
N LEU A 126 -7.89 12.78 4.27
CA LEU A 126 -8.68 14.00 4.31
C LEU A 126 -7.86 15.27 4.57
N VAL A 127 -6.66 15.16 5.21
CA VAL A 127 -5.78 16.31 5.40
C VAL A 127 -5.29 16.90 4.07
N TYR A 128 -5.16 16.04 3.06
CA TYR A 128 -4.81 16.46 1.68
C TYR A 128 -6.05 16.70 0.81
N ARG A 129 -7.25 16.58 1.37
CA ARG A 129 -8.51 16.68 0.65
C ARG A 129 -8.55 15.78 -0.59
N ALA A 130 -7.99 14.56 -0.47
CA ALA A 130 -7.92 13.62 -1.56
C ALA A 130 -9.32 13.26 -2.07
N THR A 131 -9.49 13.28 -3.38
CA THR A 131 -10.76 12.95 -4.05
C THR A 131 -10.87 11.48 -4.39
N HIS A 132 -9.75 10.81 -4.60
CA HIS A 132 -9.67 9.40 -4.97
C HIS A 132 -8.60 8.70 -4.17
N VAL A 133 -8.86 7.45 -3.79
CA VAL A 133 -7.90 6.60 -3.07
C VAL A 133 -7.84 5.24 -3.76
N PRO A 134 -6.67 4.82 -4.29
CA PRO A 134 -6.50 3.48 -4.82
C PRO A 134 -6.53 2.47 -3.66
N VAL A 135 -7.55 1.63 -3.62
CA VAL A 135 -7.77 0.65 -2.56
C VAL A 135 -7.98 -0.75 -3.12
N GLY A 136 -7.40 -1.75 -2.45
CA GLY A 136 -7.78 -3.14 -2.61
C GLY A 136 -9.10 -3.45 -1.87
N GLU A 137 -9.67 -4.62 -2.15
CA GLU A 137 -10.92 -5.07 -1.53
C GLU A 137 -10.87 -5.05 0.01
N ASP A 138 -9.72 -5.38 0.60
CA ASP A 138 -9.48 -5.43 2.05
C ASP A 138 -9.45 -4.05 2.71
N GLN A 139 -9.29 -2.96 1.93
CA GLN A 139 -9.24 -1.59 2.41
C GLN A 139 -10.55 -0.81 2.20
N LYS A 140 -11.54 -1.39 1.53
CA LYS A 140 -12.83 -0.72 1.26
C LYS A 140 -13.50 -0.24 2.55
N GLN A 141 -13.53 -1.07 3.59
CA GLN A 141 -14.14 -0.73 4.87
C GLN A 141 -13.49 0.50 5.53
N HIS A 142 -12.17 0.66 5.40
CA HIS A 142 -11.46 1.83 5.92
C HIS A 142 -11.81 3.10 5.13
N LEU A 143 -11.94 2.98 3.81
CA LEU A 143 -12.34 4.12 2.99
C LEU A 143 -13.80 4.54 3.27
N GLU A 144 -14.70 3.57 3.47
CA GLU A 144 -16.06 3.84 3.92
C GLU A 144 -16.08 4.60 5.25
N LEU A 145 -15.26 4.18 6.23
CA LEU A 145 -15.12 4.90 7.49
C LEU A 145 -14.61 6.34 7.27
N SER A 146 -13.65 6.54 6.38
CA SER A 146 -13.15 7.89 6.05
C SER A 146 -14.25 8.77 5.47
N ARG A 147 -15.11 8.22 4.62
CA ARG A 147 -16.30 8.90 4.08
C ARG A 147 -17.31 9.23 5.17
N ASP A 148 -17.58 8.29 6.08
CA ASP A 148 -18.49 8.49 7.21
C ASP A 148 -18.01 9.60 8.14
N ILE A 149 -16.70 9.65 8.44
CA ILE A 149 -16.07 10.71 9.24
C ILE A 149 -16.19 12.06 8.53
N ALA A 150 -15.85 12.12 7.24
CA ALA A 150 -15.97 13.35 6.44
C ALA A 150 -17.42 13.87 6.41
N GLN A 151 -18.37 12.99 6.13
CA GLN A 151 -19.79 13.34 6.09
C GLN A 151 -20.29 13.82 7.45
N LYS A 152 -19.90 13.14 8.52
CA LYS A 152 -20.30 13.54 9.88
C LYS A 152 -19.71 14.87 10.27
N PHE A 153 -18.41 15.13 9.98
CA PHE A 153 -17.79 16.42 10.22
C PHE A 153 -18.54 17.53 9.46
N ASN A 154 -18.80 17.32 8.18
CA ASN A 154 -19.54 18.29 7.37
C ASN A 154 -20.94 18.57 7.93
N ASN A 155 -21.64 17.56 8.42
CA ASN A 155 -22.97 17.73 9.00
C ASN A 155 -22.93 18.42 10.37
N ASP A 156 -22.02 18.00 11.26
CA ASP A 156 -21.93 18.53 12.63
C ASP A 156 -21.51 20.02 12.65
N PHE A 157 -20.68 20.43 11.68
CA PHE A 157 -20.13 21.78 11.58
C PHE A 157 -20.71 22.59 10.41
N ALA A 158 -21.85 22.21 9.83
CA ALA A 158 -22.38 22.78 8.60
C ALA A 158 -22.54 24.33 8.65
N ASP A 159 -23.02 24.89 9.75
CA ASP A 159 -23.20 26.34 9.90
C ASP A 159 -21.85 27.07 9.99
N SER A 160 -20.91 26.50 10.75
CA SER A 160 -19.54 27.02 10.83
C SER A 160 -18.83 26.95 9.48
N ILE A 161 -19.01 25.85 8.75
CA ILE A 161 -18.44 25.63 7.41
C ILE A 161 -18.97 26.73 6.46
N ARG A 162 -20.27 27.02 6.47
CA ARG A 162 -20.87 28.11 5.67
C ARG A 162 -20.30 29.48 6.05
N SER A 163 -20.16 29.75 7.34
CA SER A 163 -19.58 30.99 7.85
C SER A 163 -18.10 31.17 7.45
N ASN A 164 -17.40 30.05 7.17
CA ASN A 164 -16.02 30.04 6.70
C ASN A 164 -15.87 30.03 5.16
N GLY A 165 -16.98 30.29 4.42
CA GLY A 165 -16.96 30.54 2.97
C GLY A 165 -17.31 29.32 2.11
N PHE A 166 -17.76 28.20 2.69
CA PHE A 166 -18.22 27.03 1.96
C PHE A 166 -19.74 26.95 1.98
N ALA A 167 -20.38 27.61 1.00
CA ALA A 167 -21.81 27.86 0.97
C ALA A 167 -22.71 26.62 1.03
N ASP A 168 -22.22 25.48 0.53
CA ASP A 168 -22.90 24.19 0.56
C ASP A 168 -22.79 23.46 1.92
N GLY A 169 -21.99 23.99 2.84
CA GLY A 169 -21.75 23.34 4.14
C GLY A 169 -20.89 22.10 4.05
N GLN A 170 -20.11 21.94 2.96
CA GLN A 170 -19.22 20.80 2.75
C GLN A 170 -17.77 21.29 2.76
N TYR A 171 -16.97 20.75 3.67
CA TYR A 171 -15.55 21.10 3.76
C TYR A 171 -14.67 19.91 3.31
N PHE A 172 -14.81 18.76 3.95
CA PHE A 172 -14.07 17.56 3.51
C PHE A 172 -14.78 16.88 2.34
N PRO A 173 -14.06 16.54 1.25
CA PRO A 173 -14.62 15.74 0.18
C PRO A 173 -14.94 14.33 0.69
N LEU A 174 -15.84 13.63 0.01
CA LEU A 174 -16.08 12.21 0.21
C LEU A 174 -15.19 11.42 -0.75
N PRO A 175 -14.06 10.87 -0.31
CA PRO A 175 -13.11 10.24 -1.23
C PRO A 175 -13.72 9.01 -1.92
N GLU A 176 -13.48 8.89 -3.22
CA GLU A 176 -13.98 7.79 -4.03
C GLU A 176 -12.92 6.67 -4.12
N PRO A 177 -13.34 5.39 -4.07
CA PRO A 177 -12.42 4.29 -4.30
C PRO A 177 -11.98 4.28 -5.77
N LEU A 178 -10.67 4.28 -6.00
CA LEU A 178 -10.11 4.08 -7.31
C LEU A 178 -9.78 2.59 -7.48
N ILE A 179 -10.65 1.88 -8.18
CA ILE A 179 -10.45 0.45 -8.46
C ILE A 179 -9.54 0.34 -9.70
N THR A 180 -8.26 0.06 -9.46
CA THR A 180 -7.23 -0.05 -10.51
C THR A 180 -7.20 -1.43 -11.20
N GLY A 181 -8.36 -2.06 -11.37
CA GLY A 181 -8.47 -3.42 -11.91
C GLY A 181 -8.21 -4.51 -10.86
N PRO A 182 -8.29 -5.79 -11.22
CA PRO A 182 -7.98 -6.87 -10.31
C PRO A 182 -6.49 -6.80 -9.95
N ALA A 183 -6.21 -6.43 -8.70
CA ALA A 183 -4.86 -6.53 -8.17
C ALA A 183 -4.38 -7.98 -8.26
N THR A 184 -3.24 -8.20 -8.88
CA THR A 184 -2.68 -9.54 -8.99
C THR A 184 -2.35 -10.06 -7.60
N ARG A 185 -3.16 -10.99 -7.10
CA ARG A 185 -2.90 -11.63 -5.82
C ARG A 185 -1.80 -12.67 -6.00
N VAL A 186 -0.59 -12.29 -5.60
CA VAL A 186 0.57 -13.19 -5.66
C VAL A 186 0.60 -14.09 -4.44
N MET A 187 0.67 -15.41 -4.68
CA MET A 187 0.74 -16.41 -3.64
C MET A 187 2.20 -16.84 -3.37
N SER A 188 2.41 -17.53 -2.25
CA SER A 188 3.72 -18.07 -1.90
C SER A 188 4.24 -19.03 -2.98
N LEU A 189 5.53 -18.96 -3.30
CA LEU A 189 6.17 -19.91 -4.23
C LEU A 189 6.27 -21.34 -3.65
N ARG A 190 6.01 -21.50 -2.35
CA ARG A 190 6.07 -22.80 -1.64
C ARG A 190 4.68 -23.36 -1.35
N ASP A 191 3.64 -22.52 -1.43
CA ASP A 191 2.26 -22.90 -1.13
C ASP A 191 1.30 -21.93 -1.87
N GLY A 192 0.78 -22.37 -3.01
CA GLY A 192 -0.12 -21.58 -3.86
C GLY A 192 -1.45 -21.20 -3.20
N THR A 193 -1.76 -21.73 -2.02
CA THR A 193 -2.97 -21.38 -1.26
C THR A 193 -2.75 -20.23 -0.27
N LYS A 194 -1.50 -19.88 0.05
CA LYS A 194 -1.14 -18.82 1.00
C LYS A 194 -0.62 -17.58 0.28
N LYS A 195 -1.09 -16.40 0.70
CA LYS A 195 -0.57 -15.14 0.16
C LYS A 195 0.93 -15.01 0.41
N MET A 196 1.68 -14.52 -0.59
CA MET A 196 3.10 -14.19 -0.43
C MET A 196 3.27 -13.19 0.73
N SER A 197 4.18 -13.49 1.66
CA SER A 197 4.33 -12.71 2.89
C SER A 197 5.79 -12.54 3.30
N LYS A 198 6.15 -11.35 3.83
CA LYS A 198 7.46 -11.06 4.43
C LYS A 198 7.70 -11.91 5.69
N SER A 199 6.64 -12.28 6.41
CA SER A 199 6.70 -13.03 7.67
C SER A 199 6.85 -14.55 7.50
N ASP A 200 6.86 -15.08 6.25
CA ASP A 200 7.12 -16.50 6.03
C ASP A 200 8.58 -16.84 6.44
N ALA A 201 8.76 -17.92 7.19
CA ALA A 201 10.07 -18.35 7.66
C ALA A 201 11.06 -18.68 6.52
N SER A 202 10.54 -19.13 5.38
CA SER A 202 11.33 -19.47 4.21
C SER A 202 11.47 -18.30 3.24
N ASP A 203 12.67 -17.82 2.99
CA ASP A 203 12.92 -16.80 1.95
C ASP A 203 12.61 -17.30 0.53
N ASN A 204 12.63 -18.62 0.30
CA ASN A 204 12.21 -19.22 -0.97
C ASN A 204 10.68 -19.15 -1.21
N SER A 205 9.89 -18.65 -0.26
CA SER A 205 8.43 -18.44 -0.41
C SER A 205 8.09 -17.20 -1.23
N ARG A 206 9.06 -16.28 -1.41
CA ARG A 206 8.85 -14.96 -2.02
C ARG A 206 10.01 -14.52 -2.89
N ILE A 207 9.74 -13.64 -3.83
CA ILE A 207 10.77 -12.87 -4.56
C ILE A 207 10.79 -11.48 -3.93
N ASN A 208 11.91 -11.10 -3.33
CA ASN A 208 12.12 -9.77 -2.79
C ASN A 208 12.47 -8.81 -3.93
N LEU A 209 12.10 -7.53 -3.83
CA LEU A 209 12.48 -6.52 -4.84
C LEU A 209 13.98 -6.22 -4.84
N THR A 210 14.70 -6.70 -3.85
CA THR A 210 16.16 -6.59 -3.72
C THR A 210 16.91 -7.84 -4.22
N ASP A 211 16.19 -8.91 -4.62
CA ASP A 211 16.82 -10.12 -5.13
C ASP A 211 17.51 -9.85 -6.46
N ASP A 212 18.73 -10.39 -6.62
CA ASP A 212 19.43 -10.36 -7.90
C ASP A 212 18.91 -11.44 -8.86
N ALA A 213 19.38 -11.39 -10.11
CA ALA A 213 18.92 -12.29 -11.16
C ALA A 213 19.10 -13.77 -10.81
N ASP A 214 20.24 -14.13 -10.20
CA ASP A 214 20.53 -15.52 -9.83
C ASP A 214 19.62 -16.00 -8.70
N THR A 215 19.37 -15.16 -7.70
CA THR A 215 18.44 -15.43 -6.60
C THR A 215 17.02 -15.59 -7.11
N ILE A 216 16.56 -14.70 -8.00
CA ILE A 216 15.23 -14.80 -8.65
C ILE A 216 15.12 -16.13 -9.40
N ALA A 217 16.11 -16.47 -10.23
CA ALA A 217 16.14 -17.71 -10.99
C ALA A 217 16.08 -18.94 -10.07
N GLN A 218 16.87 -18.95 -8.99
CA GLN A 218 16.90 -20.03 -8.03
C GLN A 218 15.54 -20.22 -7.33
N LYS A 219 14.91 -19.12 -6.87
CA LYS A 219 13.62 -19.15 -6.19
C LYS A 219 12.51 -19.66 -7.12
N ILE A 220 12.47 -19.22 -8.38
CA ILE A 220 11.48 -19.69 -9.37
C ILE A 220 11.68 -21.17 -9.69
N ARG A 221 12.93 -21.62 -9.92
CA ARG A 221 13.20 -23.04 -10.17
C ARG A 221 12.78 -23.93 -9.02
N LYS A 222 12.96 -23.47 -7.77
CA LYS A 222 12.53 -24.16 -6.53
C LYS A 222 11.06 -23.98 -6.19
N ALA A 223 10.31 -23.13 -6.90
CA ALA A 223 8.90 -22.96 -6.65
C ALA A 223 8.16 -24.29 -6.78
N LYS A 224 7.22 -24.53 -5.86
CA LYS A 224 6.43 -25.77 -5.84
C LYS A 224 5.55 -25.83 -7.09
N THR A 225 5.47 -27.00 -7.70
CA THR A 225 4.55 -27.34 -8.78
C THR A 225 4.14 -28.80 -8.63
N ASP A 226 2.99 -29.15 -9.16
CA ASP A 226 2.57 -30.54 -9.31
C ASP A 226 3.29 -31.23 -10.51
N PRO A 227 3.20 -32.58 -10.66
CA PRO A 227 3.91 -33.32 -11.71
C PRO A 227 3.25 -33.24 -13.10
N GLU A 228 2.00 -32.75 -13.19
CA GLU A 228 1.27 -32.71 -14.44
C GLU A 228 1.76 -31.58 -15.37
N PRO A 229 1.66 -31.73 -16.69
CA PRO A 229 1.93 -30.65 -17.62
C PRO A 229 1.09 -29.40 -17.33
N LEU A 230 1.57 -28.21 -17.73
CA LEU A 230 0.81 -26.98 -17.61
C LEU A 230 -0.52 -27.11 -18.37
N PRO A 231 -1.68 -26.74 -17.78
CA PRO A 231 -2.94 -26.84 -18.48
C PRO A 231 -2.99 -25.89 -19.68
N SER A 232 -3.79 -26.23 -20.69
CA SER A 232 -3.95 -25.39 -21.89
C SER A 232 -5.09 -24.39 -21.77
N GLU A 233 -5.90 -24.46 -20.70
CA GLU A 233 -7.05 -23.61 -20.46
C GLU A 233 -7.13 -23.18 -19.00
N GLU A 234 -7.70 -21.99 -18.72
CA GLU A 234 -7.81 -21.42 -17.37
C GLU A 234 -8.59 -22.33 -16.41
N LYS A 235 -9.60 -23.06 -16.89
CA LYS A 235 -10.35 -24.03 -16.09
C LYS A 235 -9.44 -25.09 -15.45
N GLY A 236 -8.37 -25.47 -16.12
CA GLY A 236 -7.39 -26.41 -15.60
C GLY A 236 -6.55 -25.87 -14.45
N LEU A 237 -6.59 -24.56 -14.17
CA LEU A 237 -5.89 -23.94 -13.05
C LEU A 237 -6.70 -23.97 -11.75
N GLU A 238 -8.02 -24.12 -11.78
CA GLU A 238 -8.92 -24.01 -10.62
C GLU A 238 -8.54 -24.94 -9.46
N SER A 239 -8.04 -26.13 -9.75
CA SER A 239 -7.59 -27.11 -8.74
C SER A 239 -6.07 -27.14 -8.54
N ARG A 240 -5.32 -26.25 -9.20
CA ARG A 240 -3.85 -26.26 -9.25
C ARG A 240 -3.28 -24.89 -8.82
N PRO A 241 -3.37 -24.55 -7.52
CA PRO A 241 -3.06 -23.20 -7.04
C PRO A 241 -1.61 -22.77 -7.28
N GLU A 242 -0.64 -23.70 -7.30
CA GLU A 242 0.75 -23.38 -7.62
C GLU A 242 0.93 -23.02 -9.11
N ALA A 243 0.24 -23.75 -10.00
CA ALA A 243 0.22 -23.46 -11.43
C ALA A 243 -0.44 -22.10 -11.69
N ASP A 244 -1.60 -21.86 -11.08
CA ASP A 244 -2.34 -20.60 -11.20
C ASP A 244 -1.50 -19.41 -10.74
N ASN A 245 -0.78 -19.55 -9.62
CA ASN A 245 0.10 -18.51 -9.11
C ASN A 245 1.24 -18.17 -10.10
N LEU A 246 1.95 -19.18 -10.62
CA LEU A 246 3.07 -18.93 -11.54
C LEU A 246 2.61 -18.35 -12.89
N VAL A 247 1.48 -18.85 -13.43
CA VAL A 247 0.84 -18.31 -14.63
C VAL A 247 0.39 -16.86 -14.40
N GLY A 248 -0.22 -16.57 -13.24
CA GLY A 248 -0.63 -15.23 -12.85
C GLY A 248 0.53 -14.25 -12.72
N ILE A 249 1.65 -14.68 -12.14
CA ILE A 249 2.88 -13.86 -12.05
C ILE A 249 3.40 -13.55 -13.46
N TYR A 250 3.50 -14.56 -14.33
CA TYR A 250 3.96 -14.36 -15.71
C TYR A 250 3.07 -13.36 -16.44
N ALA A 251 1.75 -13.61 -16.44
CA ALA A 251 0.76 -12.76 -17.08
C ALA A 251 0.87 -11.28 -16.64
N ALA A 252 0.95 -11.07 -15.33
CA ALA A 252 1.05 -9.72 -14.75
C ALA A 252 2.34 -9.00 -15.13
N LEU A 253 3.49 -9.69 -15.13
CA LEU A 253 4.78 -9.10 -15.48
C LEU A 253 4.93 -8.87 -17.00
N ALA A 254 4.38 -9.78 -17.82
CA ALA A 254 4.40 -9.67 -19.27
C ALA A 254 3.33 -8.70 -19.81
N GLY A 255 2.31 -8.36 -18.99
CA GLY A 255 1.20 -7.50 -19.39
C GLY A 255 0.23 -8.18 -20.37
N ILE A 256 0.05 -9.50 -20.25
CA ILE A 256 -0.85 -10.32 -21.08
C ILE A 256 -1.86 -11.06 -20.21
N SER A 257 -2.86 -11.71 -20.83
CA SER A 257 -3.83 -12.52 -20.10
C SER A 257 -3.25 -13.88 -19.69
N LYS A 258 -3.84 -14.52 -18.65
CA LYS A 258 -3.52 -15.92 -18.32
C LYS A 258 -3.77 -16.85 -19.50
N GLN A 259 -4.83 -16.59 -20.28
CA GLN A 259 -5.17 -17.36 -21.47
C GLN A 259 -4.06 -17.31 -22.52
N ASP A 260 -3.44 -16.14 -22.75
CA ASP A 260 -2.31 -16.02 -23.66
C ASP A 260 -1.11 -16.83 -23.18
N VAL A 261 -0.81 -16.79 -21.87
CA VAL A 261 0.25 -17.62 -21.27
C VAL A 261 -0.03 -19.12 -21.49
N LEU A 262 -1.25 -19.55 -21.26
CA LEU A 262 -1.64 -20.96 -21.42
C LEU A 262 -1.67 -21.39 -22.89
N ARG A 263 -1.98 -20.50 -23.83
CA ARG A 263 -1.84 -20.76 -25.26
C ARG A 263 -0.40 -21.03 -25.66
N ASP A 264 0.54 -20.27 -25.09
CA ASP A 264 1.96 -20.32 -25.48
C ASP A 264 2.71 -21.46 -24.77
N PHE A 265 2.32 -21.83 -23.56
CA PHE A 265 3.01 -22.83 -22.73
C PHE A 265 2.19 -24.04 -22.34
N GLY A 266 0.89 -24.06 -22.64
CA GLY A 266 -0.03 -25.15 -22.28
C GLY A 266 0.38 -26.50 -22.88
N GLY A 267 0.20 -27.57 -22.12
CA GLY A 267 0.65 -28.93 -22.46
C GLY A 267 2.16 -29.15 -22.26
N GLY A 268 2.94 -28.09 -22.00
CA GLY A 268 4.38 -28.15 -21.78
C GLY A 268 4.75 -28.52 -20.35
N GLN A 269 6.02 -28.89 -20.16
CA GLN A 269 6.58 -29.17 -18.85
C GLN A 269 6.86 -27.89 -18.06
N PHE A 270 6.66 -27.93 -16.74
CA PHE A 270 6.97 -26.79 -15.87
C PHE A 270 8.42 -26.31 -15.93
N SER A 271 9.38 -27.16 -16.26
CA SER A 271 10.77 -26.76 -16.41
C SER A 271 10.98 -25.73 -17.50
N SER A 272 10.34 -25.90 -18.66
CA SER A 272 10.37 -24.94 -19.76
C SER A 272 9.65 -23.65 -19.41
N PHE A 273 8.45 -23.74 -18.83
CA PHE A 273 7.68 -22.56 -18.38
C PHE A 273 8.42 -21.76 -17.31
N LYS A 274 9.04 -22.43 -16.31
CA LYS A 274 9.82 -21.74 -15.26
C LYS A 274 11.03 -20.99 -15.83
N ASN A 275 11.68 -21.48 -16.88
CA ASN A 275 12.76 -20.75 -17.51
C ASN A 275 12.24 -19.45 -18.15
N ALA A 276 11.13 -19.51 -18.89
CA ALA A 276 10.50 -18.31 -19.44
C ALA A 276 10.02 -17.34 -18.34
N LEU A 277 9.49 -17.87 -17.23
CA LEU A 277 9.11 -17.05 -16.07
C LEU A 277 10.33 -16.38 -15.43
N VAL A 278 11.47 -17.06 -15.33
CA VAL A 278 12.74 -16.45 -14.87
C VAL A 278 13.11 -15.28 -15.77
N ASP A 279 13.08 -15.45 -17.09
CA ASP A 279 13.46 -14.40 -18.04
C ASP A 279 12.58 -13.16 -17.89
N VAL A 280 11.26 -13.33 -17.78
CA VAL A 280 10.33 -12.21 -17.55
C VAL A 280 10.54 -11.55 -16.20
N CYS A 281 10.70 -12.33 -15.13
CA CYS A 281 10.94 -11.80 -13.79
C CYS A 281 12.26 -11.02 -13.73
N VAL A 282 13.35 -11.57 -14.27
CA VAL A 282 14.66 -10.92 -14.30
C VAL A 282 14.60 -9.64 -15.11
N ALA A 283 14.01 -9.67 -16.31
CA ALA A 283 13.88 -8.48 -17.15
C ALA A 283 13.13 -7.32 -16.47
N LYS A 284 12.10 -7.63 -15.68
CA LYS A 284 11.27 -6.61 -14.99
C LYS A 284 11.83 -6.19 -13.63
N LEU A 285 12.37 -7.11 -12.85
CA LEU A 285 12.75 -6.84 -11.47
C LEU A 285 14.22 -6.44 -11.29
N SER A 286 15.15 -6.91 -12.16
CA SER A 286 16.56 -6.57 -12.01
C SER A 286 16.86 -5.08 -12.12
N PRO A 287 16.21 -4.29 -13.01
CA PRO A 287 16.38 -2.83 -13.02
C PRO A 287 15.93 -2.20 -11.70
N ILE A 288 14.80 -2.66 -11.13
CA ILE A 288 14.27 -2.19 -9.84
C ILE A 288 15.26 -2.52 -8.72
N ALA A 289 15.72 -3.76 -8.65
CA ALA A 289 16.69 -4.19 -7.63
C ALA A 289 18.00 -3.39 -7.70
N SER A 290 18.49 -3.15 -8.91
CA SER A 290 19.71 -2.36 -9.14
C SER A 290 19.54 -0.91 -8.65
N GLU A 291 18.42 -0.28 -8.96
CA GLU A 291 18.14 1.09 -8.52
C GLU A 291 17.88 1.17 -7.01
N MET A 292 17.12 0.24 -6.44
CA MET A 292 16.95 0.12 -4.99
C MET A 292 18.30 0.01 -4.27
N LYS A 293 19.22 -0.81 -4.79
CA LYS A 293 20.55 -0.98 -4.20
C LYS A 293 21.32 0.33 -4.15
N LYS A 294 21.24 1.16 -5.19
CA LYS A 294 21.87 2.50 -5.22
C LYS A 294 21.24 3.44 -4.20
N LEU A 295 19.89 3.51 -4.17
CA LEU A 295 19.16 4.38 -3.27
C LEU A 295 19.39 4.02 -1.80
N VAL A 296 19.37 2.73 -1.46
CA VAL A 296 19.63 2.25 -0.09
C VAL A 296 21.08 2.50 0.35
N ALA A 297 22.03 2.50 -0.61
CA ALA A 297 23.44 2.83 -0.33
C ALA A 297 23.67 4.33 -0.10
N ASP A 298 22.73 5.19 -0.51
CA ASP A 298 22.77 6.64 -0.27
C ASP A 298 21.54 7.11 0.53
N PRO A 299 21.49 6.83 1.84
CA PRO A 299 20.36 7.21 2.67
C PRO A 299 20.14 8.73 2.73
N GLY A 300 21.20 9.53 2.58
CA GLY A 300 21.08 10.98 2.56
C GLY A 300 20.28 11.50 1.37
N HIS A 301 20.45 10.88 0.21
CA HIS A 301 19.65 11.20 -0.98
C HIS A 301 18.17 10.83 -0.81
N VAL A 302 17.89 9.66 -0.24
CA VAL A 302 16.50 9.24 0.04
C VAL A 302 15.85 10.17 1.06
N ASP A 303 16.57 10.52 2.13
CA ASP A 303 16.07 11.45 3.16
C ASP A 303 15.77 12.84 2.56
N ALA A 304 16.62 13.35 1.65
CA ALA A 304 16.37 14.61 0.97
C ALA A 304 15.09 14.60 0.13
N ILE A 305 14.82 13.50 -0.58
CA ILE A 305 13.57 13.31 -1.33
C ILE A 305 12.36 13.31 -0.38
N LEU A 306 12.45 12.58 0.74
CA LEU A 306 11.36 12.50 1.72
C LEU A 306 11.10 13.87 2.37
N VAL A 307 12.14 14.65 2.67
CA VAL A 307 12.02 16.01 3.21
C VAL A 307 11.39 16.97 2.23
N ASP A 308 11.79 16.94 0.94
CA ASP A 308 11.15 17.76 -0.12
C ASP A 308 9.67 17.41 -0.23
N GLY A 309 9.37 16.11 -0.32
CA GLY A 309 7.99 15.63 -0.37
C GLY A 309 7.17 16.04 0.87
N ALA A 310 7.75 15.95 2.06
CA ALA A 310 7.11 16.36 3.31
C ALA A 310 6.80 17.87 3.32
N ASN A 311 7.71 18.71 2.84
CA ASN A 311 7.47 20.15 2.74
C ASN A 311 6.31 20.48 1.80
N ARG A 312 6.23 19.79 0.67
CA ARG A 312 5.14 19.94 -0.30
C ARG A 312 3.80 19.41 0.25
N ALA A 313 3.84 18.27 0.94
CA ALA A 313 2.67 17.69 1.60
C ALA A 313 2.17 18.60 2.73
N ARG A 314 3.09 19.12 3.57
CA ARG A 314 2.77 20.03 4.66
C ARG A 314 2.11 21.30 4.17
N ALA A 315 2.54 21.88 3.05
CA ALA A 315 1.91 23.07 2.50
C ALA A 315 0.40 22.88 2.24
N ILE A 316 0.00 21.68 1.79
CA ILE A 316 -1.41 21.31 1.58
C ILE A 316 -2.10 21.07 2.94
N ALA A 317 -1.43 20.33 3.82
CA ALA A 317 -1.96 19.96 5.13
C ALA A 317 -2.18 21.19 6.03
N ASP A 318 -1.27 22.15 6.05
CA ASP A 318 -1.36 23.41 6.80
C ASP A 318 -2.59 24.22 6.38
N GLU A 319 -2.84 24.34 5.07
CA GLU A 319 -4.04 25.05 4.59
C GLU A 319 -5.31 24.36 5.07
N THR A 320 -5.37 23.03 4.95
CA THR A 320 -6.50 22.23 5.41
C THR A 320 -6.70 22.38 6.92
N MET A 321 -5.63 22.26 7.70
CA MET A 321 -5.70 22.35 9.15
C MET A 321 -6.07 23.75 9.64
N ARG A 322 -5.54 24.79 9.01
CA ARG A 322 -5.92 26.17 9.31
C ARG A 322 -7.43 26.37 9.21
N LYS A 323 -8.04 25.92 8.12
CA LYS A 323 -9.48 25.99 7.92
C LYS A 323 -10.26 25.06 8.86
N THR A 324 -9.76 23.87 9.11
CA THR A 324 -10.37 22.95 10.08
C THR A 324 -10.44 23.56 11.48
N LYS A 325 -9.36 24.21 11.93
CA LYS A 325 -9.31 24.92 13.22
C LYS A 325 -10.32 26.08 13.29
N ASP A 326 -10.46 26.86 12.21
CA ASP A 326 -11.45 27.93 12.13
C ASP A 326 -12.87 27.35 12.22
N ILE A 327 -13.16 26.27 11.52
CA ILE A 327 -14.46 25.59 11.50
C ILE A 327 -14.82 25.04 12.89
N VAL A 328 -13.86 24.39 13.56
CA VAL A 328 -14.06 23.82 14.91
C VAL A 328 -14.10 24.90 15.99
N GLY A 329 -13.56 26.10 15.73
CA GLY A 329 -13.55 27.23 16.65
C GLY A 329 -12.33 27.25 17.57
N PHE A 330 -11.20 26.67 17.16
CA PHE A 330 -9.93 26.78 17.91
C PHE A 330 -9.31 28.16 17.74
N ILE A 331 -8.87 28.75 18.86
CA ILE A 331 -8.10 29.99 18.82
C ILE A 331 -6.72 29.71 18.22
N ARG A 332 -6.35 30.45 17.19
CA ARG A 332 -5.04 30.37 16.54
C ARG A 332 -4.17 31.54 16.95
N GLN A 333 -2.86 31.34 16.96
CA GLN A 333 -1.90 32.44 17.00
C GLN A 333 -2.05 33.27 15.70
N ALA A 334 -2.02 34.57 15.85
CA ALA A 334 -2.11 35.52 14.74
C ALA A 334 -0.91 35.44 13.80
#